data_6bce525fc147643a1486c244506d2644
#
_entry.id   6bce525fc147643a1486c244506d2644
#
_cell.length_a   1.000
_cell.length_b   1.000
_cell.length_c   1.000
_cell.angle_alpha   90.00
_cell.angle_beta   90.00
_cell.angle_gamma   90.00
#
_symmetry.space_group_name_H-M   'P 1'
#
loop_
_entity.id
_entity.type
_entity.pdbx_description
1 polymer ?
#
loop_
_entity_poly.entity_id
_entity_poly.type
_entity_poly.pdbx_seq_one_letter_code
_entity_poly.pdbx_strand_id
1 'polypeptide(L)'
;MSDNGGTVRPGTAHEGPMRPVPPDAARQGPVTALLDATGMFFKPARDAFPGARPADWAAAAALDPGSVGPDGAWRLDFRCFAVADPGGTGWTLIDAGVGPAEGPGAPWCPVPGRLPDLLAEAGIDRRDIHTVVLTHLHEDHTGWAAEASGRPFFPDARYVVQSAETAALDRSDPVWSWVVEPLRAAGRLHEVDGVHRLRPGVTLLPTPGHTPGHQSVLVEHADGRDVLVTGDLLVHAVQLAAPAVAYAHERDPATARASREKLLARAVERGAVLATAHLTRPFVEPSGS
;
A
#
# COMPACT_ATOMS: atom_id res chain seq x y z
N MET A 1 -8.01 48.27 -40.90
CA MET A 1 -7.25 47.04 -40.80
C MET A 1 -6.58 47.07 -39.43
N SER A 2 -7.19 46.46 -38.45
CA SER A 2 -6.74 46.46 -37.06
C SER A 2 -6.58 45.00 -36.64
N ASP A 3 -5.33 44.64 -36.43
CA ASP A 3 -4.90 43.32 -36.04
C ASP A 3 -5.07 43.18 -34.53
N ASN A 4 -5.92 42.24 -34.07
CA ASN A 4 -6.13 41.97 -32.67
C ASN A 4 -5.45 40.65 -32.29
N GLY A 5 -4.16 40.74 -31.99
CA GLY A 5 -3.39 39.64 -31.41
C GLY A 5 -3.80 39.36 -29.97
N GLY A 6 -4.70 38.40 -29.74
CA GLY A 6 -5.05 37.89 -28.41
C GLY A 6 -3.98 36.94 -27.91
N THR A 7 -3.17 37.36 -26.97
CA THR A 7 -2.27 36.52 -26.20
C THR A 7 -3.07 35.68 -25.19
N VAL A 8 -3.11 34.37 -25.44
CA VAL A 8 -3.60 33.38 -24.48
C VAL A 8 -2.58 33.30 -23.34
N ARG A 9 -2.98 33.73 -22.14
CA ARG A 9 -2.20 33.47 -20.91
C ARG A 9 -2.35 32.01 -20.50
N PRO A 10 -1.26 31.30 -20.16
CA PRO A 10 -1.38 29.98 -19.58
C PRO A 10 -2.08 30.07 -18.22
N GLY A 11 -3.12 29.29 -18.04
CA GLY A 11 -3.85 29.19 -16.78
C GLY A 11 -2.94 28.63 -15.69
N THR A 12 -2.74 29.40 -14.63
CA THR A 12 -2.15 28.93 -13.39
C THR A 12 -3.10 27.91 -12.77
N ALA A 13 -2.62 26.67 -12.66
CA ALA A 13 -3.30 25.65 -11.85
C ALA A 13 -3.40 26.21 -10.41
N HIS A 14 -4.63 26.39 -9.93
CA HIS A 14 -4.89 26.69 -8.52
C HIS A 14 -4.52 25.44 -7.70
N GLU A 15 -3.30 25.43 -7.16
CA GLU A 15 -3.03 24.58 -5.99
C GLU A 15 -3.88 25.12 -4.85
N GLY A 16 -4.88 24.35 -4.44
CA GLY A 16 -5.62 24.62 -3.22
C GLY A 16 -4.64 24.63 -2.03
N PRO A 17 -4.96 25.29 -0.90
CA PRO A 17 -4.04 25.41 0.22
C PRO A 17 -3.62 24.01 0.68
N MET A 18 -2.29 23.78 0.73
CA MET A 18 -1.72 22.54 1.26
C MET A 18 -2.25 22.33 2.69
N ARG A 19 -3.01 21.27 2.89
CA ARG A 19 -3.47 20.89 4.22
C ARG A 19 -2.28 20.40 5.05
N PRO A 20 -2.25 20.69 6.36
CA PRO A 20 -1.18 20.19 7.22
C PRO A 20 -1.18 18.65 7.20
N VAL A 21 0.01 18.07 7.01
CA VAL A 21 0.22 16.62 7.08
C VAL A 21 0.40 16.25 8.55
N PRO A 22 -0.32 15.23 9.08
CA PRO A 22 -0.13 14.76 10.45
C PRO A 22 1.34 14.36 10.71
N PRO A 23 1.83 14.44 11.97
CA PRO A 23 3.23 14.12 12.28
C PRO A 23 3.62 12.67 11.95
N ASP A 24 2.65 11.74 11.92
CA ASP A 24 2.85 10.33 11.58
C ASP A 24 2.64 10.03 10.08
N ALA A 25 2.41 11.07 9.24
CA ALA A 25 2.22 10.92 7.81
C ALA A 25 3.41 11.52 7.04
N ALA A 26 3.88 10.78 6.04
CA ALA A 26 4.84 11.29 5.07
C ALA A 26 4.15 11.42 3.70
N ARG A 27 4.58 12.40 2.89
CA ARG A 27 3.98 12.67 1.58
C ARG A 27 5.02 12.67 0.47
N GLN A 28 4.65 12.04 -0.66
CA GLN A 28 5.42 12.04 -1.90
C GLN A 28 4.48 12.37 -3.07
N GLY A 29 4.57 13.57 -3.59
CA GLY A 29 3.64 14.04 -4.62
C GLY A 29 2.18 13.94 -4.19
N PRO A 30 1.32 13.24 -4.95
CA PRO A 30 -0.10 13.05 -4.61
C PRO A 30 -0.34 11.96 -3.55
N VAL A 31 0.71 11.22 -3.13
CA VAL A 31 0.59 10.07 -2.23
C VAL A 31 0.94 10.48 -0.80
N THR A 32 0.04 10.24 0.12
CA THR A 32 0.22 10.42 1.58
C THR A 32 0.26 9.05 2.25
N ALA A 33 1.34 8.76 2.96
CA ALA A 33 1.46 7.56 3.79
C ALA A 33 0.80 7.79 5.14
N LEU A 34 -0.03 6.86 5.57
CA LEU A 34 -0.77 6.88 6.83
C LEU A 34 -0.29 5.70 7.68
N LEU A 35 0.40 5.96 8.79
CA LEU A 35 0.92 4.94 9.69
C LEU A 35 -0.20 4.47 10.62
N ASP A 36 -0.92 3.44 10.19
CA ASP A 36 -2.07 2.89 10.91
C ASP A 36 -1.66 2.27 12.26
N ALA A 37 -0.55 1.52 12.28
CA ALA A 37 -0.04 0.91 13.50
C ALA A 37 1.47 0.64 13.41
N THR A 38 2.08 0.35 14.57
CA THR A 38 3.44 -0.18 14.67
C THR A 38 3.42 -1.36 15.65
N GLY A 39 4.03 -2.46 15.26
CA GLY A 39 4.08 -3.67 16.07
C GLY A 39 5.38 -4.44 15.91
N MET A 40 5.43 -5.58 16.58
CA MET A 40 6.54 -6.53 16.46
C MET A 40 6.03 -7.79 15.76
N PHE A 41 6.79 -8.26 14.78
CA PHE A 41 6.45 -9.52 14.13
C PHE A 41 6.62 -10.68 15.13
N PHE A 42 5.79 -11.70 15.00
CA PHE A 42 5.75 -12.84 15.94
C PHE A 42 6.97 -13.79 15.84
N LYS A 43 7.89 -13.53 14.91
CA LYS A 43 9.16 -14.25 14.75
C LYS A 43 10.33 -13.27 14.65
N PRO A 44 11.56 -13.68 15.03
CA PRO A 44 12.75 -12.92 14.72
C PRO A 44 12.90 -12.67 13.21
N ALA A 45 13.44 -11.50 12.83
CA ALA A 45 13.59 -11.13 11.42
C ALA A 45 14.38 -12.19 10.62
N ARG A 46 15.40 -12.79 11.22
CA ARG A 46 16.22 -13.82 10.54
C ARG A 46 15.46 -15.10 10.20
N ASP A 47 14.47 -15.46 11.00
CA ASP A 47 13.61 -16.62 10.77
C ASP A 47 12.60 -16.37 9.65
N ALA A 48 12.22 -15.09 9.48
CA ALA A 48 11.34 -14.66 8.41
C ALA A 48 12.04 -14.59 7.03
N PHE A 49 13.38 -14.46 7.02
CA PHE A 49 14.21 -14.37 5.80
C PHE A 49 15.42 -15.33 5.86
N PRO A 50 15.18 -16.66 5.87
CA PRO A 50 16.21 -17.65 6.14
C PRO A 50 17.33 -17.70 5.09
N GLY A 51 17.07 -17.20 3.87
CA GLY A 51 18.06 -17.14 2.79
C GLY A 51 18.99 -15.92 2.82
N ALA A 52 18.78 -14.96 3.75
CA ALA A 52 19.57 -13.73 3.81
C ALA A 52 20.94 -13.96 4.45
N ARG A 53 21.99 -13.50 3.80
CA ARG A 53 23.39 -13.57 4.27
C ARG A 53 23.72 -12.43 5.22
N PRO A 54 24.79 -12.54 6.03
CA PRO A 54 25.22 -11.44 6.91
C PRO A 54 25.43 -10.09 6.19
N ALA A 55 25.94 -10.11 4.96
CA ALA A 55 26.13 -8.90 4.15
C ALA A 55 24.78 -8.27 3.73
N ASP A 56 23.78 -9.10 3.42
CA ASP A 56 22.43 -8.62 3.05
C ASP A 56 21.75 -7.92 4.25
N TRP A 57 21.96 -8.47 5.47
CA TRP A 57 21.48 -7.85 6.71
C TRP A 57 22.20 -6.55 7.04
N ALA A 58 23.51 -6.46 6.79
CA ALA A 58 24.26 -5.22 6.99
C ALA A 58 23.79 -4.12 6.03
N ALA A 59 23.52 -4.47 4.76
CA ALA A 59 22.95 -3.53 3.79
C ALA A 59 21.51 -3.13 4.16
N ALA A 60 20.68 -4.06 4.62
CA ALA A 60 19.32 -3.77 5.07
C ALA A 60 19.31 -2.81 6.28
N ALA A 61 20.20 -3.01 7.25
CA ALA A 61 20.33 -2.14 8.41
C ALA A 61 20.79 -0.70 8.04
N ALA A 62 21.54 -0.55 6.96
CA ALA A 62 21.89 0.78 6.43
C ALA A 62 20.70 1.47 5.74
N LEU A 63 19.84 0.69 5.06
CA LEU A 63 18.64 1.19 4.38
C LEU A 63 17.52 1.53 5.36
N ASP A 64 17.32 0.69 6.38
CA ASP A 64 16.24 0.81 7.37
C ASP A 64 16.72 0.42 8.78
N PRO A 65 17.47 1.32 9.45
CA PRO A 65 18.17 1.01 10.69
C PRO A 65 17.25 0.73 11.89
N GLY A 66 15.96 1.06 11.80
CA GLY A 66 14.98 0.86 12.86
C GLY A 66 14.20 -0.44 12.77
N SER A 67 14.39 -1.24 11.73
CA SER A 67 13.54 -2.40 11.44
C SER A 67 13.82 -3.65 12.29
N VAL A 68 15.04 -3.79 12.80
CA VAL A 68 15.42 -4.94 13.63
C VAL A 68 16.03 -4.45 14.95
N GLY A 69 15.44 -4.90 16.07
CA GLY A 69 15.94 -4.62 17.40
C GLY A 69 17.22 -5.37 17.76
N PRO A 70 17.90 -4.99 18.88
CA PRO A 70 19.14 -5.64 19.34
C PRO A 70 18.94 -7.13 19.67
N ASP A 71 17.73 -7.51 20.03
CA ASP A 71 17.31 -8.89 20.33
C ASP A 71 16.92 -9.69 19.09
N GLY A 72 17.04 -9.09 17.90
CA GLY A 72 16.62 -9.68 16.63
C GLY A 72 15.13 -9.60 16.34
N ALA A 73 14.36 -8.97 17.22
CA ALA A 73 12.93 -8.75 17.00
C ALA A 73 12.70 -7.83 15.79
N TRP A 74 11.73 -8.17 14.96
CA TRP A 74 11.41 -7.42 13.76
C TRP A 74 10.27 -6.45 14.05
N ARG A 75 10.54 -5.15 13.94
CA ARG A 75 9.56 -4.10 13.98
C ARG A 75 8.89 -3.98 12.62
N LEU A 76 7.56 -4.04 12.62
CA LEU A 76 6.71 -3.76 11.46
C LEU A 76 5.93 -2.48 11.68
N ASP A 77 5.99 -1.61 10.71
CA ASP A 77 5.01 -0.55 10.55
C ASP A 77 3.89 -1.04 9.63
N PHE A 78 2.66 -0.59 9.85
CA PHE A 78 1.49 -0.95 9.04
C PHE A 78 0.94 0.33 8.43
N ARG A 79 1.04 0.46 7.10
CA ARG A 79 0.67 1.69 6.41
C ARG A 79 -0.36 1.47 5.34
N CYS A 80 -1.26 2.46 5.26
CA CYS A 80 -2.12 2.70 4.11
C CYS A 80 -1.60 3.93 3.35
N PHE A 81 -2.05 4.09 2.10
CA PHE A 81 -1.66 5.24 1.29
C PHE A 81 -2.89 5.92 0.72
N ALA A 82 -3.07 7.21 1.03
CA ALA A 82 -4.12 8.02 0.44
C ALA A 82 -3.60 8.77 -0.78
N VAL A 83 -4.29 8.65 -1.91
CA VAL A 83 -3.95 9.29 -3.18
C VAL A 83 -5.07 10.26 -3.55
N ALA A 84 -4.75 11.55 -3.59
CA ALA A 84 -5.72 12.57 -3.97
C ALA A 84 -6.17 12.38 -5.44
N ASP A 85 -7.45 12.50 -5.68
CA ASP A 85 -7.98 12.50 -7.05
C ASP A 85 -7.68 13.83 -7.76
N PRO A 86 -7.44 13.83 -9.06
CA PRO A 86 -7.25 15.06 -9.82
C PRO A 86 -8.46 15.99 -9.64
N GLY A 87 -8.18 17.27 -9.35
CA GLY A 87 -9.24 18.25 -9.10
C GLY A 87 -9.77 18.28 -7.66
N GLY A 88 -9.24 17.46 -6.75
CA GLY A 88 -9.56 17.50 -5.32
C GLY A 88 -10.97 17.02 -4.99
N THR A 89 -11.59 16.18 -5.84
CA THR A 89 -13.00 15.74 -5.70
C THR A 89 -13.15 14.47 -4.87
N GLY A 90 -12.05 13.83 -4.46
CA GLY A 90 -12.09 12.59 -3.69
C GLY A 90 -10.72 11.96 -3.51
N TRP A 91 -10.72 10.73 -3.01
CA TRP A 91 -9.52 9.99 -2.66
C TRP A 91 -9.59 8.53 -3.11
N THR A 92 -8.44 8.02 -3.50
CA THR A 92 -8.17 6.59 -3.61
C THR A 92 -7.33 6.17 -2.40
N LEU A 93 -7.81 5.23 -1.61
CA LEU A 93 -7.04 4.63 -0.52
C LEU A 93 -6.44 3.31 -1.02
N ILE A 94 -5.17 3.07 -0.70
CA ILE A 94 -4.47 1.81 -0.99
C ILE A 94 -4.21 1.14 0.35
N ASP A 95 -4.76 -0.04 0.51
CA ASP A 95 -4.93 -0.84 1.73
C ASP A 95 -5.76 -0.16 2.82
N ALA A 96 -6.24 -0.96 3.76
CA ALA A 96 -7.16 -0.57 4.81
C ALA A 96 -6.68 -0.99 6.21
N GLY A 97 -5.38 -1.13 6.42
CA GLY A 97 -4.72 -1.28 7.70
C GLY A 97 -5.12 -2.50 8.54
N VAL A 98 -4.69 -2.47 9.80
CA VAL A 98 -4.86 -3.59 10.76
C VAL A 98 -6.30 -3.71 11.29
N GLY A 99 -7.07 -2.64 11.24
CA GLY A 99 -8.47 -2.67 11.62
C GLY A 99 -8.79 -2.40 13.09
N PRO A 100 -10.05 -2.61 13.48
CA PRO A 100 -10.53 -2.44 14.83
C PRO A 100 -10.11 -3.62 15.73
N ALA A 101 -10.31 -3.48 17.04
CA ALA A 101 -9.93 -4.49 18.04
C ALA A 101 -10.60 -5.86 17.84
N GLU A 102 -11.79 -5.89 17.23
CA GLU A 102 -12.54 -7.11 16.91
C GLU A 102 -12.30 -7.61 15.47
N GLY A 103 -11.44 -6.95 14.72
CA GLY A 103 -11.13 -7.30 13.33
C GLY A 103 -10.32 -8.58 13.16
N PRO A 104 -10.16 -9.07 11.93
CA PRO A 104 -9.45 -10.32 11.65
C PRO A 104 -7.98 -10.28 12.07
N GLY A 105 -7.35 -9.11 12.11
CA GLY A 105 -5.97 -8.92 12.55
C GLY A 105 -5.74 -9.05 14.07
N ALA A 106 -6.78 -9.06 14.89
CA ALA A 106 -6.68 -9.06 16.35
C ALA A 106 -5.75 -10.14 16.96
N PRO A 107 -5.59 -11.34 16.36
CA PRO A 107 -4.71 -12.36 16.94
C PRO A 107 -3.22 -11.99 16.95
N TRP A 108 -2.76 -11.10 16.06
CA TRP A 108 -1.33 -10.80 15.92
C TRP A 108 -1.00 -9.34 15.60
N CYS A 109 -1.93 -8.57 15.03
CA CYS A 109 -1.73 -7.16 14.74
C CYS A 109 -1.91 -6.27 15.96
N PRO A 110 -1.25 -5.11 16.03
CA PRO A 110 -1.43 -4.12 17.08
C PRO A 110 -2.74 -3.34 16.88
N VAL A 111 -3.86 -3.96 17.15
CA VAL A 111 -5.20 -3.36 17.03
C VAL A 111 -5.64 -2.62 18.31
N PRO A 112 -6.52 -1.61 18.22
CA PRO A 112 -7.02 -1.02 16.98
C PRO A 112 -5.96 -0.18 16.28
N GLY A 113 -6.02 -0.16 14.94
CA GLY A 113 -5.23 0.77 14.13
C GLY A 113 -5.75 2.21 14.25
N ARG A 114 -4.98 3.16 13.74
CA ARG A 114 -5.25 4.60 13.80
C ARG A 114 -5.79 5.19 12.49
N LEU A 115 -6.03 4.37 11.46
CA LEU A 115 -6.43 4.87 10.14
C LEU A 115 -7.62 5.85 10.19
N PRO A 116 -8.69 5.59 10.96
CA PRO A 116 -9.81 6.53 11.05
C PRO A 116 -9.40 7.90 11.60
N ASP A 117 -8.55 7.92 12.64
CA ASP A 117 -8.05 9.15 13.25
C ASP A 117 -7.12 9.90 12.29
N LEU A 118 -6.22 9.18 11.62
CA LEU A 118 -5.28 9.76 10.66
C LEU A 118 -5.99 10.39 9.45
N LEU A 119 -7.06 9.77 8.96
CA LEU A 119 -7.89 10.35 7.91
C LEU A 119 -8.56 11.65 8.41
N ALA A 120 -9.13 11.62 9.60
CA ALA A 120 -9.74 12.81 10.20
C ALA A 120 -8.72 13.94 10.42
N GLU A 121 -7.54 13.64 10.96
CA GLU A 121 -6.41 14.57 11.14
C GLU A 121 -5.94 15.17 9.80
N ALA A 122 -5.94 14.37 8.74
CA ALA A 122 -5.64 14.81 7.37
C ALA A 122 -6.78 15.60 6.73
N GLY A 123 -7.94 15.70 7.39
CA GLY A 123 -9.15 16.34 6.88
C GLY A 123 -9.78 15.57 5.72
N ILE A 124 -9.63 14.25 5.70
CA ILE A 124 -10.22 13.33 4.72
C ILE A 124 -11.44 12.68 5.36
N ASP A 125 -12.64 12.99 4.88
CA ASP A 125 -13.83 12.27 5.29
C ASP A 125 -13.82 10.86 4.64
N ARG A 126 -14.21 9.84 5.40
CA ARG A 126 -14.30 8.46 4.87
C ARG A 126 -15.30 8.34 3.71
N ARG A 127 -16.21 9.28 3.54
CA ARG A 127 -17.14 9.35 2.41
C ARG A 127 -16.52 9.94 1.17
N ASP A 128 -15.43 10.70 1.31
CA ASP A 128 -14.68 11.22 0.17
C ASP A 128 -13.73 10.16 -0.43
N ILE A 129 -13.62 8.99 0.21
CA ILE A 129 -12.88 7.86 -0.34
C ILE A 129 -13.80 7.11 -1.30
N HIS A 130 -13.57 7.28 -2.60
CA HIS A 130 -14.40 6.69 -3.66
C HIS A 130 -13.86 5.35 -4.15
N THR A 131 -12.61 5.05 -3.86
CA THR A 131 -11.98 3.76 -4.20
C THR A 131 -11.05 3.33 -3.09
N VAL A 132 -11.15 2.07 -2.70
CA VAL A 132 -10.15 1.36 -1.88
C VAL A 132 -9.53 0.29 -2.77
N VAL A 133 -8.22 0.35 -2.96
CA VAL A 133 -7.45 -0.71 -3.62
C VAL A 133 -6.89 -1.61 -2.52
N LEU A 134 -7.24 -2.87 -2.53
CA LEU A 134 -6.63 -3.88 -1.68
C LEU A 134 -5.48 -4.52 -2.44
N THR A 135 -4.24 -4.35 -1.95
CA THR A 135 -3.07 -4.94 -2.61
C THR A 135 -3.17 -6.47 -2.58
N HIS A 136 -3.65 -7.00 -1.48
CA HIS A 136 -3.97 -8.40 -1.26
C HIS A 136 -4.90 -8.56 -0.03
N LEU A 137 -5.27 -9.79 0.33
CA LEU A 137 -6.27 -10.04 1.36
C LEU A 137 -5.66 -10.61 2.67
N HIS A 138 -4.50 -10.09 3.13
CA HIS A 138 -4.07 -10.33 4.51
C HIS A 138 -4.75 -9.36 5.49
N GLU A 139 -4.81 -9.75 6.76
CA GLU A 139 -5.58 -9.08 7.80
C GLU A 139 -5.11 -7.65 8.06
N ASP A 140 -3.81 -7.41 7.94
CA ASP A 140 -3.17 -6.13 8.20
C ASP A 140 -3.26 -5.13 7.03
N HIS A 141 -3.83 -5.56 5.91
CA HIS A 141 -4.13 -4.72 4.74
C HIS A 141 -5.62 -4.47 4.55
N THR A 142 -6.48 -5.20 5.29
CA THR A 142 -7.91 -5.22 5.03
C THR A 142 -8.78 -4.89 6.24
N GLY A 143 -8.19 -4.68 7.42
CA GLY A 143 -8.90 -4.62 8.69
C GLY A 143 -9.99 -3.55 8.75
N TRP A 144 -9.77 -2.35 8.21
CA TRP A 144 -10.77 -1.27 8.11
C TRP A 144 -11.60 -1.34 6.81
N ALA A 145 -11.60 -2.46 6.06
CA ALA A 145 -12.46 -2.58 4.90
C ALA A 145 -13.94 -2.67 5.27
N ALA A 146 -14.24 -3.26 6.43
CA ALA A 146 -15.60 -3.36 6.95
C ALA A 146 -15.67 -3.08 8.46
N GLU A 147 -16.88 -2.81 8.94
CA GLU A 147 -17.22 -2.70 10.36
C GLU A 147 -17.68 -4.07 10.90
N ALA A 148 -17.65 -4.26 12.22
CA ALA A 148 -18.19 -5.47 12.87
C ALA A 148 -19.67 -5.74 12.54
N SER A 149 -20.40 -4.72 12.12
CA SER A 149 -21.78 -4.83 11.62
C SER A 149 -21.89 -5.45 10.22
N GLY A 150 -20.76 -5.72 9.53
CA GLY A 150 -20.71 -6.17 8.14
C GLY A 150 -20.99 -5.07 7.12
N ARG A 151 -20.96 -3.80 7.53
CA ARG A 151 -21.07 -2.68 6.58
C ARG A 151 -19.69 -2.27 6.08
N PRO A 152 -19.57 -1.84 4.79
CA PRO A 152 -18.34 -1.21 4.32
C PRO A 152 -17.95 -0.02 5.20
N PHE A 153 -16.71 0.03 5.68
CA PHE A 153 -16.24 1.16 6.50
C PHE A 153 -16.17 2.46 5.68
N PHE A 154 -15.79 2.37 4.41
CA PHE A 154 -15.85 3.47 3.44
C PHE A 154 -17.12 3.33 2.60
N PRO A 155 -18.24 3.96 3.00
CA PRO A 155 -19.58 3.61 2.51
C PRO A 155 -19.80 3.92 1.03
N ASP A 156 -19.07 4.90 0.49
CA ASP A 156 -19.21 5.34 -0.90
C ASP A 156 -18.13 4.75 -1.83
N ALA A 157 -17.17 4.00 -1.24
CA ALA A 157 -16.09 3.40 -1.99
C ALA A 157 -16.49 2.13 -2.74
N ARG A 158 -15.87 1.92 -3.91
CA ARG A 158 -15.68 0.60 -4.50
C ARG A 158 -14.36 0.02 -4.00
N TYR A 159 -14.33 -1.27 -3.69
CA TYR A 159 -13.13 -1.98 -3.24
C TYR A 159 -12.61 -2.84 -4.39
N VAL A 160 -11.39 -2.57 -4.82
CA VAL A 160 -10.80 -3.18 -6.03
C VAL A 160 -9.70 -4.15 -5.63
N VAL A 161 -9.80 -5.40 -6.09
CA VAL A 161 -8.87 -6.49 -5.82
C VAL A 161 -8.70 -7.35 -7.07
N GLN A 162 -7.57 -8.07 -7.22
CA GLN A 162 -7.44 -9.05 -8.30
C GLN A 162 -8.34 -10.26 -8.04
N SER A 163 -9.02 -10.78 -9.08
CA SER A 163 -9.90 -11.95 -8.98
C SER A 163 -9.17 -13.19 -8.46
N ALA A 164 -7.88 -13.34 -8.80
CA ALA A 164 -7.04 -14.43 -8.31
C ALA A 164 -6.87 -14.41 -6.78
N GLU A 165 -7.00 -13.24 -6.14
CA GLU A 165 -6.89 -13.11 -4.68
C GLU A 165 -8.12 -13.70 -3.98
N THR A 166 -9.30 -13.30 -4.41
CA THR A 166 -10.55 -13.83 -3.84
C THR A 166 -10.78 -15.30 -4.19
N ALA A 167 -10.30 -15.74 -5.36
CA ALA A 167 -10.38 -17.14 -5.76
C ALA A 167 -9.47 -18.07 -4.93
N ALA A 168 -8.34 -17.53 -4.44
CA ALA A 168 -7.37 -18.30 -3.65
C ALA A 168 -7.66 -18.28 -2.14
N LEU A 169 -8.47 -17.33 -1.66
CA LEU A 169 -8.78 -17.20 -0.23
C LEU A 169 -9.75 -18.32 0.19
N ASP A 170 -9.38 -19.02 1.27
CA ASP A 170 -10.27 -20.03 1.86
C ASP A 170 -11.51 -19.35 2.47
N ARG A 171 -12.68 -19.95 2.27
CA ARG A 171 -13.93 -19.42 2.85
C ARG A 171 -14.00 -19.52 4.37
N SER A 172 -13.16 -20.34 4.98
CA SER A 172 -13.01 -20.44 6.45
C SER A 172 -12.03 -19.40 7.00
N ASP A 173 -11.32 -18.66 6.14
CA ASP A 173 -10.44 -17.59 6.55
C ASP A 173 -11.26 -16.43 7.16
N PRO A 174 -10.85 -15.87 8.32
CA PRO A 174 -11.55 -14.74 8.93
C PRO A 174 -11.74 -13.55 8.00
N VAL A 175 -10.80 -13.30 7.09
CA VAL A 175 -10.90 -12.21 6.10
C VAL A 175 -12.04 -12.46 5.11
N TRP A 176 -12.39 -13.73 4.80
CA TRP A 176 -13.54 -14.01 3.95
C TRP A 176 -14.83 -13.46 4.54
N SER A 177 -15.12 -13.77 5.78
CA SER A 177 -16.35 -13.34 6.47
C SER A 177 -16.31 -11.85 6.87
N TRP A 178 -15.12 -11.30 7.12
CA TRP A 178 -14.97 -9.89 7.49
C TRP A 178 -14.99 -8.94 6.30
N VAL A 179 -14.41 -9.34 5.16
CA VAL A 179 -14.17 -8.44 4.00
C VAL A 179 -14.95 -8.90 2.77
N VAL A 180 -14.69 -10.12 2.29
CA VAL A 180 -15.16 -10.53 0.95
C VAL A 180 -16.67 -10.65 0.90
N GLU A 181 -17.25 -11.36 1.84
CA GLU A 181 -18.70 -11.59 1.90
C GLU A 181 -19.49 -10.29 2.10
N PRO A 182 -19.16 -9.43 3.10
CA PRO A 182 -19.86 -8.17 3.30
C PRO A 182 -19.76 -7.21 2.11
N LEU A 183 -18.57 -7.06 1.52
CA LEU A 183 -18.37 -6.17 0.38
C LEU A 183 -19.10 -6.67 -0.87
N ARG A 184 -19.17 -7.99 -1.09
CA ARG A 184 -19.99 -8.59 -2.17
C ARG A 184 -21.48 -8.35 -1.92
N ALA A 185 -21.95 -8.59 -0.70
CA ALA A 185 -23.35 -8.39 -0.33
C ALA A 185 -23.78 -6.92 -0.50
N ALA A 186 -22.87 -5.98 -0.21
CA ALA A 186 -23.09 -4.55 -0.41
C ALA A 186 -22.94 -4.09 -1.89
N GLY A 187 -22.51 -4.96 -2.81
CA GLY A 187 -22.21 -4.62 -4.20
C GLY A 187 -21.01 -3.68 -4.35
N ARG A 188 -20.08 -3.71 -3.40
CA ARG A 188 -18.91 -2.82 -3.35
C ARG A 188 -17.60 -3.49 -3.72
N LEU A 189 -17.53 -4.82 -3.79
CA LEU A 189 -16.34 -5.56 -4.22
C LEU A 189 -16.27 -5.60 -5.75
N HIS A 190 -15.15 -5.14 -6.30
CA HIS A 190 -14.87 -5.11 -7.73
C HIS A 190 -13.62 -5.92 -8.01
N GLU A 191 -13.81 -7.10 -8.58
CA GLU A 191 -12.73 -7.99 -8.98
C GLU A 191 -12.23 -7.59 -10.37
N VAL A 192 -10.91 -7.49 -10.53
CA VAL A 192 -10.25 -7.14 -11.79
C VAL A 192 -9.21 -8.19 -12.15
N ASP A 193 -8.83 -8.26 -13.42
CA ASP A 193 -7.84 -9.21 -13.93
C ASP A 193 -6.68 -8.49 -14.60
N GLY A 194 -5.46 -8.88 -14.25
CA GLY A 194 -4.26 -8.38 -14.90
C GLY A 194 -3.99 -6.90 -14.61
N VAL A 195 -3.31 -6.24 -15.54
CA VAL A 195 -3.02 -4.79 -15.43
C VAL A 195 -4.32 -4.03 -15.62
N HIS A 196 -4.68 -3.24 -14.61
CA HIS A 196 -5.93 -2.48 -14.63
C HIS A 196 -5.69 -0.99 -14.42
N ARG A 197 -6.08 -0.16 -15.38
CA ARG A 197 -6.05 1.29 -15.25
C ARG A 197 -7.26 1.76 -14.46
N LEU A 198 -7.05 2.08 -13.19
CA LEU A 198 -8.10 2.50 -12.27
C LEU A 198 -8.70 3.86 -12.69
N ARG A 199 -7.81 4.80 -13.03
CA ARG A 199 -8.08 6.15 -13.55
C ARG A 199 -6.82 6.72 -14.21
N PRO A 200 -6.88 7.85 -14.90
CA PRO A 200 -5.67 8.53 -15.36
C PRO A 200 -4.67 8.75 -14.21
N GLY A 201 -3.43 8.33 -14.40
CA GLY A 201 -2.36 8.43 -13.41
C GLY A 201 -2.36 7.36 -12.32
N VAL A 202 -3.30 6.40 -12.30
CA VAL A 202 -3.29 5.29 -11.33
C VAL A 202 -3.53 3.97 -12.01
N THR A 203 -2.55 3.07 -11.95
CA THR A 203 -2.58 1.75 -12.59
C THR A 203 -2.24 0.65 -11.59
N LEU A 204 -3.09 -0.37 -11.53
CA LEU A 204 -2.88 -1.59 -10.75
C LEU A 204 -2.01 -2.54 -11.55
N LEU A 205 -0.96 -3.05 -10.93
CA LEU A 205 0.03 -3.93 -11.56
C LEU A 205 0.00 -5.27 -10.83
N PRO A 206 -0.38 -6.38 -11.46
CA PRO A 206 -0.25 -7.69 -10.85
C PRO A 206 1.21 -7.98 -10.49
N THR A 207 1.43 -8.34 -9.24
CA THR A 207 2.73 -8.71 -8.68
C THR A 207 2.57 -9.95 -7.80
N PRO A 208 2.09 -11.08 -8.40
CA PRO A 208 1.79 -12.30 -7.66
C PRO A 208 3.02 -12.90 -7.00
N GLY A 209 2.77 -13.75 -5.99
CA GLY A 209 3.79 -14.57 -5.34
C GLY A 209 3.74 -14.48 -3.82
N HIS A 210 3.63 -13.28 -3.24
CA HIS A 210 3.30 -13.12 -1.81
C HIS A 210 1.94 -13.77 -1.55
N THR A 211 0.94 -13.34 -2.29
CA THR A 211 -0.31 -14.07 -2.51
C THR A 211 -0.57 -14.26 -4.01
N PRO A 212 -1.48 -15.15 -4.42
CA PRO A 212 -1.74 -15.42 -5.85
C PRO A 212 -2.26 -14.22 -6.64
N GLY A 213 -3.02 -13.35 -5.99
CA GLY A 213 -3.60 -12.15 -6.62
C GLY A 213 -2.98 -10.84 -6.12
N HIS A 214 -1.82 -10.87 -5.49
CA HIS A 214 -1.15 -9.66 -5.03
C HIS A 214 -0.94 -8.66 -6.18
N GLN A 215 -1.18 -7.38 -5.90
CA GLN A 215 -0.98 -6.26 -6.83
C GLN A 215 -0.27 -5.09 -6.18
N SER A 216 0.57 -4.41 -6.95
CA SER A 216 1.17 -3.13 -6.60
C SER A 216 0.47 -1.99 -7.35
N VAL A 217 0.66 -0.75 -6.93
CA VAL A 217 -0.02 0.40 -7.55
C VAL A 217 1.00 1.42 -8.05
N LEU A 218 0.95 1.73 -9.34
CA LEU A 218 1.69 2.84 -9.94
C LEU A 218 0.83 4.10 -9.87
N VAL A 219 1.36 5.13 -9.23
CA VAL A 219 0.81 6.49 -9.19
C VAL A 219 1.73 7.40 -10.00
N GLU A 220 1.28 7.84 -11.16
CA GLU A 220 2.02 8.74 -12.05
C GLU A 220 1.81 10.18 -11.59
N HIS A 221 2.89 10.98 -11.59
CA HIS A 221 2.86 12.38 -11.20
C HIS A 221 3.40 13.25 -12.32
N ALA A 222 2.56 14.12 -12.89
CA ALA A 222 2.88 14.90 -14.08
C ALA A 222 4.09 15.85 -13.88
N ASP A 223 4.21 16.44 -12.70
CA ASP A 223 5.22 17.46 -12.39
C ASP A 223 6.26 16.98 -11.37
N GLY A 224 6.34 15.67 -11.14
CA GLY A 224 7.21 15.10 -10.12
C GLY A 224 7.60 13.65 -10.43
N ARG A 225 8.01 12.95 -9.39
CA ARG A 225 8.39 11.54 -9.50
C ARG A 225 7.18 10.64 -9.31
N ASP A 226 7.09 9.61 -10.12
CA ASP A 226 6.12 8.53 -9.95
C ASP A 226 6.32 7.82 -8.60
N VAL A 227 5.24 7.28 -8.06
CA VAL A 227 5.27 6.48 -6.84
C VAL A 227 4.76 5.07 -7.14
N LEU A 228 5.52 4.07 -6.71
CA LEU A 228 5.13 2.66 -6.76
C LEU A 228 4.81 2.17 -5.35
N VAL A 229 3.53 2.01 -5.03
CA VAL A 229 3.08 1.38 -3.79
C VAL A 229 3.25 -0.13 -3.95
N THR A 230 4.13 -0.71 -3.14
CA THR A 230 4.62 -2.07 -3.35
C THR A 230 3.68 -3.16 -2.82
N GLY A 231 2.83 -2.82 -1.83
CA GLY A 231 2.24 -3.84 -0.97
C GLY A 231 3.33 -4.72 -0.36
N ASP A 232 3.03 -6.00 -0.18
CA ASP A 232 3.93 -6.99 0.41
C ASP A 232 4.89 -7.68 -0.57
N LEU A 233 5.06 -7.07 -1.73
CA LEU A 233 6.17 -7.45 -2.60
C LEU A 233 7.53 -7.16 -1.94
N LEU A 234 7.55 -6.16 -1.03
CA LEU A 234 8.68 -5.76 -0.18
C LEU A 234 8.20 -5.59 1.26
N VAL A 235 8.43 -6.59 2.09
CA VAL A 235 8.04 -6.54 3.51
C VAL A 235 9.19 -6.13 4.45
N HIS A 236 10.46 -6.24 4.00
CA HIS A 236 11.64 -5.84 4.77
C HIS A 236 12.74 -5.29 3.86
N ALA A 237 13.57 -4.39 4.40
CA ALA A 237 14.69 -3.78 3.67
C ALA A 237 15.71 -4.80 3.14
N VAL A 238 15.79 -6.02 3.69
CA VAL A 238 16.64 -7.09 3.18
C VAL A 238 16.27 -7.49 1.75
N GLN A 239 15.01 -7.37 1.37
CA GLN A 239 14.55 -7.64 -0.01
C GLN A 239 14.85 -6.48 -0.98
N LEU A 240 15.11 -5.26 -0.47
CA LEU A 240 15.69 -4.17 -1.26
C LEU A 240 17.17 -4.38 -1.49
N ALA A 241 17.91 -4.80 -0.44
CA ALA A 241 19.32 -5.06 -0.51
C ALA A 241 19.66 -6.30 -1.35
N ALA A 242 18.82 -7.32 -1.28
CA ALA A 242 18.97 -8.60 -1.98
C ALA A 242 17.59 -9.11 -2.46
N PRO A 243 17.10 -8.66 -3.64
CA PRO A 243 15.76 -8.98 -4.13
C PRO A 243 15.46 -10.47 -4.30
N ALA A 244 16.51 -11.30 -4.38
CA ALA A 244 16.39 -12.76 -4.45
C ALA A 244 16.03 -13.41 -3.11
N VAL A 245 16.13 -12.68 -1.98
CA VAL A 245 15.80 -13.22 -0.65
C VAL A 245 14.29 -13.37 -0.54
N ALA A 246 13.87 -14.61 -0.30
CA ALA A 246 12.46 -14.94 -0.09
C ALA A 246 12.02 -14.59 1.34
N TYR A 247 10.79 -14.17 1.49
CA TYR A 247 10.08 -14.10 2.75
C TYR A 247 9.41 -15.45 3.04
N ALA A 248 9.55 -15.96 4.27
CA ALA A 248 9.12 -17.32 4.63
C ALA A 248 7.60 -17.56 4.47
N HIS A 249 6.81 -16.50 4.38
CA HIS A 249 5.36 -16.56 4.22
C HIS A 249 4.88 -16.23 2.79
N GLU A 250 5.79 -16.13 1.81
CA GLU A 250 5.38 -16.06 0.40
C GLU A 250 4.72 -17.37 -0.05
N ARG A 251 3.58 -17.29 -0.70
CA ARG A 251 2.86 -18.48 -1.22
C ARG A 251 3.59 -19.16 -2.36
N ASP A 252 4.28 -18.38 -3.19
CA ASP A 252 5.15 -18.83 -4.27
C ASP A 252 6.42 -17.95 -4.30
N PRO A 253 7.50 -18.37 -3.62
CA PRO A 253 8.73 -17.59 -3.53
C PRO A 253 9.40 -17.31 -4.89
N ALA A 254 9.26 -18.21 -5.86
CA ALA A 254 9.85 -18.02 -7.18
C ALA A 254 9.12 -16.92 -7.96
N THR A 255 7.80 -16.96 -7.95
CA THR A 255 6.94 -15.92 -8.56
C THR A 255 7.07 -14.59 -7.82
N ALA A 256 7.12 -14.58 -6.47
CA ALA A 256 7.32 -13.37 -5.68
C ALA A 256 8.66 -12.69 -6.02
N ARG A 257 9.74 -13.47 -6.12
CA ARG A 257 11.04 -12.97 -6.56
C ARG A 257 10.97 -12.33 -7.95
N ALA A 258 10.40 -13.02 -8.94
CA ALA A 258 10.29 -12.52 -10.30
C ALA A 258 9.46 -11.21 -10.36
N SER A 259 8.35 -11.15 -9.62
CA SER A 259 7.53 -9.94 -9.47
C SER A 259 8.33 -8.79 -8.85
N ARG A 260 9.10 -9.06 -7.80
CA ARG A 260 9.94 -8.09 -7.09
C ARG A 260 11.03 -7.53 -7.99
N GLU A 261 11.81 -8.40 -8.64
CA GLU A 261 12.88 -7.99 -9.55
C GLU A 261 12.32 -7.13 -10.71
N LYS A 262 11.18 -7.52 -11.27
CA LYS A 262 10.50 -6.75 -12.33
C LYS A 262 10.00 -5.38 -11.86
N LEU A 263 9.42 -5.31 -10.67
CA LEU A 263 8.91 -4.04 -10.13
C LEU A 263 10.05 -3.08 -9.79
N LEU A 264 11.13 -3.59 -9.19
CA LEU A 264 12.33 -2.79 -8.86
C LEU A 264 13.00 -2.25 -10.13
N ALA A 265 13.18 -3.08 -11.16
CA ALA A 265 13.68 -2.63 -12.46
C ALA A 265 12.81 -1.51 -13.05
N ARG A 266 11.48 -1.67 -13.01
CA ARG A 266 10.54 -0.65 -13.46
C ARG A 266 10.64 0.63 -12.65
N ALA A 267 10.85 0.54 -11.33
CA ALA A 267 11.03 1.71 -10.47
C ALA A 267 12.29 2.50 -10.86
N VAL A 268 13.41 1.81 -11.12
CA VAL A 268 14.65 2.43 -11.59
C VAL A 268 14.46 3.09 -12.96
N GLU A 269 13.89 2.37 -13.95
CA GLU A 269 13.63 2.89 -15.29
C GLU A 269 12.78 4.18 -15.29
N ARG A 270 11.80 4.26 -14.38
CA ARG A 270 10.91 5.41 -14.25
C ARG A 270 11.45 6.50 -13.33
N GLY A 271 12.53 6.26 -12.61
CA GLY A 271 12.96 7.13 -11.51
C GLY A 271 11.91 7.26 -10.40
N ALA A 272 11.10 6.21 -10.23
CA ALA A 272 9.99 6.21 -9.28
C ALA A 272 10.48 6.01 -7.84
N VAL A 273 9.74 6.57 -6.88
CA VAL A 273 9.91 6.28 -5.45
C VAL A 273 9.07 5.06 -5.09
N LEU A 274 9.59 4.18 -4.24
CA LEU A 274 8.84 3.07 -3.67
C LEU A 274 8.10 3.53 -2.41
N ALA A 275 6.82 3.21 -2.30
CA ALA A 275 6.01 3.40 -1.11
C ALA A 275 5.77 2.03 -0.47
N THR A 276 6.24 1.83 0.77
CA THR A 276 6.32 0.53 1.43
C THR A 276 5.44 0.47 2.67
N ALA A 277 4.67 -0.61 2.83
CA ALA A 277 3.75 -0.77 3.94
C ALA A 277 4.49 -1.00 5.28
N HIS A 278 5.57 -1.78 5.27
CA HIS A 278 6.16 -2.36 6.48
C HIS A 278 7.53 -1.83 6.90
N LEU A 279 8.24 -1.08 6.04
CA LEU A 279 9.51 -0.47 6.41
C LEU A 279 9.28 0.70 7.39
N THR A 280 10.29 1.05 8.21
CA THR A 280 10.17 2.22 9.11
C THR A 280 10.11 3.54 8.35
N ARG A 281 10.57 3.55 7.08
CA ARG A 281 10.44 4.67 6.15
C ARG A 281 9.36 4.37 5.13
N PRO A 282 8.33 5.21 5.02
CA PRO A 282 7.24 4.99 4.08
C PRO A 282 7.68 5.09 2.61
N PHE A 283 8.66 5.95 2.33
CA PHE A 283 9.16 6.19 0.98
C PHE A 283 10.67 5.91 0.92
N VAL A 284 11.07 5.10 -0.05
CA VAL A 284 12.47 4.71 -0.25
C VAL A 284 12.85 4.78 -1.72
N GLU A 285 14.13 5.07 -1.97
CA GLU A 285 14.69 5.03 -3.33
C GLU A 285 14.90 3.56 -3.73
N PRO A 286 14.54 3.19 -4.98
CA PRO A 286 15.00 1.91 -5.51
C PRO A 286 16.53 1.96 -5.57
N SER A 287 17.19 0.95 -4.99
CA SER A 287 18.64 0.84 -5.06
C SER A 287 19.03 0.73 -6.54
N GLY A 288 19.68 1.76 -7.07
CA GLY A 288 20.34 1.66 -8.36
C GLY A 288 21.45 0.62 -8.24
N SER A 289 21.40 -0.39 -9.08
CA SER A 289 22.48 -1.36 -9.27
C SER A 289 23.75 -0.69 -9.76
#